data_03e6660f2595047cd2f5bba1231a5417
#
_entry.id   03e6660f2595047cd2f5bba1231a5417
#
_cell.length_a   1.000
_cell.length_b   1.000
_cell.length_c   1.000
_cell.angle_alpha   90.00
_cell.angle_beta   90.00
_cell.angle_gamma   90.00
#
_symmetry.space_group_name_H-M   'P 1'
#
loop_
_entity.id
_entity.type
_entity.pdbx_description
1 polymer ?
#
loop_
_entity_poly.entity_id
_entity_poly.type
_entity_poly.pdbx_seq_one_letter_code
_entity_poly.pdbx_strand_id
1 'polypeptide(L)'
;NVQALVYFDAKKACDYRAATSGRSLEGFKRLARDPHFQTTPLPPTPSTRPTSPTSPTASTRPTPSSTPPTSPPGSGGGSPAGFTAAMTPNSGALWGTSKFDKGWEAQMGRKFDIVHVYHQWSHSFPTATERALAAEGRLLLINWKSPGSWPAVANGSQDAQITTTANRLKAFGDKLFLAFHHEPENDIGAAGQPADYARAFRRVVDGFNRVGADNVLFVWNMMGFVGGHGDIYPTLYPGDQYVDWIAYDPYNWYGCKAGHKVRSFAQITKPFYDWTAAHAPGKPLMLAEYGLREQPAGSPSKAAWFRDSLVQLRTTRTRIKALVYFNNLHNCDWRITSSSASVAAYRDIGRDPFLNRLH
;
A
#
# COMPACT_ATOMS: atom_id res chain seq x y z
N ASN A 1 -9.77 -31.29 -5.85
CA ASN A 1 -8.35 -31.10 -6.17
C ASN A 1 -8.22 -30.81 -7.66
N VAL A 2 -7.75 -29.60 -8.01
CA VAL A 2 -7.43 -29.23 -9.40
C VAL A 2 -6.05 -29.81 -9.73
N GLN A 3 -5.99 -30.76 -10.67
CA GLN A 3 -4.72 -31.42 -11.08
C GLN A 3 -4.14 -30.80 -12.37
N ALA A 4 -4.92 -30.02 -13.11
CA ALA A 4 -4.47 -29.32 -14.32
C ALA A 4 -5.23 -28.03 -14.47
N LEU A 5 -4.57 -26.99 -15.01
CA LEU A 5 -5.15 -25.72 -15.36
C LEU A 5 -4.79 -25.38 -16.80
N VAL A 6 -5.81 -25.12 -17.63
CA VAL A 6 -5.64 -24.67 -19.00
C VAL A 6 -6.16 -23.24 -19.09
N TYR A 7 -5.28 -22.30 -19.47
CA TYR A 7 -5.63 -20.90 -19.64
C TYR A 7 -5.90 -20.58 -21.11
N PHE A 8 -7.00 -19.89 -21.38
CA PHE A 8 -7.36 -19.47 -22.74
C PHE A 8 -6.67 -18.14 -23.07
N ASP A 9 -5.53 -18.20 -23.72
CA ASP A 9 -4.71 -17.05 -24.08
C ASP A 9 -5.01 -16.53 -25.50
N ALA A 10 -6.13 -15.82 -25.65
CA ALA A 10 -6.54 -15.28 -26.94
C ALA A 10 -7.30 -13.95 -26.82
N LYS A 11 -7.22 -13.12 -27.85
CA LYS A 11 -8.04 -11.91 -27.99
C LYS A 11 -9.25 -12.22 -28.86
N LYS A 12 -10.46 -12.10 -28.26
CA LYS A 12 -11.76 -12.24 -28.96
C LYS A 12 -12.65 -11.05 -28.60
N ALA A 13 -13.92 -11.27 -28.29
CA ALA A 13 -14.82 -10.21 -27.78
C ALA A 13 -14.31 -9.57 -26.48
N CYS A 14 -13.62 -10.37 -25.65
CA CYS A 14 -12.81 -9.89 -24.51
C CYS A 14 -11.35 -10.29 -24.73
N ASP A 15 -10.43 -9.55 -24.13
CA ASP A 15 -9.00 -9.87 -24.20
C ASP A 15 -8.62 -10.78 -23.01
N TYR A 16 -8.44 -12.06 -23.30
CA TYR A 16 -8.10 -13.11 -22.33
C TYR A 16 -6.59 -13.38 -22.24
N ARG A 17 -5.74 -12.64 -22.96
CA ARG A 17 -4.30 -12.92 -22.98
C ARG A 17 -3.68 -12.69 -21.59
N ALA A 18 -2.82 -13.62 -21.17
CA ALA A 18 -2.08 -13.49 -19.92
C ALA A 18 -1.19 -12.25 -19.90
N ALA A 19 -0.76 -11.77 -21.07
CA ALA A 19 0.11 -10.59 -21.23
C ALA A 19 -0.68 -9.25 -21.39
N THR A 20 -1.97 -9.19 -21.03
CA THR A 20 -2.75 -7.95 -21.09
C THR A 20 -2.25 -6.86 -20.15
N SER A 21 -1.57 -7.25 -19.07
CA SER A 21 -0.82 -6.35 -18.19
C SER A 21 0.41 -7.05 -17.61
N GLY A 22 1.39 -6.26 -17.15
CA GLY A 22 2.56 -6.82 -16.45
C GLY A 22 2.17 -7.66 -15.23
N ARG A 23 1.17 -7.21 -14.46
CA ARG A 23 0.65 -7.93 -13.29
C ARG A 23 -0.04 -9.25 -13.66
N SER A 24 -0.83 -9.25 -14.74
CA SER A 24 -1.49 -10.48 -15.23
C SER A 24 -0.44 -11.52 -15.67
N LEU A 25 0.58 -11.07 -16.40
CA LEU A 25 1.67 -11.93 -16.84
C LEU A 25 2.46 -12.49 -15.67
N GLU A 26 2.80 -11.66 -14.67
CA GLU A 26 3.52 -12.12 -13.48
C GLU A 26 2.66 -13.04 -12.60
N GLY A 27 1.35 -12.78 -12.50
CA GLY A 27 0.40 -13.69 -11.85
C GLY A 27 0.36 -15.06 -12.53
N PHE A 28 0.31 -15.08 -13.86
CA PHE A 28 0.34 -16.32 -14.65
C PHE A 28 1.68 -17.06 -14.52
N LYS A 29 2.81 -16.34 -14.56
CA LYS A 29 4.14 -16.93 -14.34
C LYS A 29 4.30 -17.51 -12.94
N ARG A 30 3.75 -16.87 -11.89
CA ARG A 30 3.76 -17.42 -10.53
C ARG A 30 2.96 -18.71 -10.46
N LEU A 31 1.77 -18.73 -11.05
CA LEU A 31 0.95 -19.94 -11.11
C LEU A 31 1.67 -21.08 -11.83
N ALA A 32 2.32 -20.78 -12.96
CA ALA A 32 3.10 -21.77 -13.71
C ALA A 32 4.31 -22.33 -12.97
N ARG A 33 4.82 -21.61 -11.96
CA ARG A 33 5.94 -22.02 -11.11
C ARG A 33 5.50 -22.64 -9.78
N ASP A 34 4.20 -22.67 -9.50
CA ASP A 34 3.69 -23.26 -8.28
C ASP A 34 4.02 -24.75 -8.25
N PRO A 35 4.64 -25.28 -7.18
CA PRO A 35 5.00 -26.69 -7.06
C PRO A 35 3.83 -27.65 -7.26
N HIS A 36 2.60 -27.22 -6.98
CA HIS A 36 1.39 -28.00 -7.22
C HIS A 36 1.18 -28.35 -8.69
N PHE A 37 1.65 -27.52 -9.62
CA PHE A 37 1.53 -27.72 -11.07
C PHE A 37 2.82 -28.22 -11.74
N GLN A 38 3.90 -28.37 -10.97
CA GLN A 38 5.20 -28.85 -11.45
C GLN A 38 5.36 -30.35 -11.17
N THR A 39 4.81 -31.20 -12.00
CA THR A 39 4.79 -32.65 -11.72
C THR A 39 5.87 -33.47 -12.41
N THR A 40 6.66 -32.97 -13.35
CA THR A 40 7.85 -33.68 -13.91
C THR A 40 8.65 -32.74 -14.84
N PRO A 41 9.99 -32.85 -14.91
CA PRO A 41 10.76 -32.18 -15.95
C PRO A 41 10.42 -32.82 -17.31
N LEU A 42 10.01 -31.99 -18.27
CA LEU A 42 9.92 -32.42 -19.67
C LEU A 42 11.30 -32.85 -20.14
N PRO A 43 11.43 -33.99 -20.83
CA PRO A 43 12.69 -34.39 -21.43
C PRO A 43 13.18 -33.31 -22.41
N PRO A 44 14.50 -33.10 -22.55
CA PRO A 44 15.03 -32.08 -23.42
C PRO A 44 14.64 -32.30 -24.87
N THR A 45 14.03 -31.34 -25.51
CA THR A 45 13.73 -31.35 -26.93
C THR A 45 15.06 -31.40 -27.72
N PRO A 46 15.26 -32.26 -28.71
CA PRO A 46 16.47 -32.26 -29.52
C PRO A 46 16.63 -30.94 -30.26
N SER A 47 17.69 -30.22 -29.97
CA SER A 47 18.07 -28.98 -30.68
C SER A 47 18.65 -29.36 -32.05
N THR A 48 17.89 -29.15 -33.11
CA THR A 48 18.43 -29.12 -34.47
C THR A 48 19.07 -27.77 -34.72
N ARG A 49 20.37 -27.69 -34.54
CA ARG A 49 21.19 -26.53 -34.87
C ARG A 49 21.57 -26.61 -36.37
N PRO A 50 21.29 -25.57 -37.19
CA PRO A 50 21.92 -25.44 -38.50
C PRO A 50 23.39 -25.03 -38.31
N THR A 51 24.28 -25.73 -38.98
CA THR A 51 25.71 -25.45 -39.03
C THR A 51 25.97 -24.25 -39.94
N SER A 52 26.68 -23.26 -39.43
CA SER A 52 27.24 -22.13 -40.21
C SER A 52 28.65 -22.43 -40.67
N PRO A 53 29.09 -21.92 -41.84
CA PRO A 53 30.41 -22.15 -42.35
C PRO A 53 31.49 -21.21 -41.79
N THR A 54 32.69 -21.70 -41.82
CA THR A 54 33.94 -21.22 -41.25
C THR A 54 34.46 -19.90 -41.81
N SER A 55 35.24 -19.23 -40.97
CA SER A 55 36.04 -18.00 -41.00
C SER A 55 37.00 -17.78 -42.17
N PRO A 56 37.61 -16.60 -42.23
CA PRO A 56 39.03 -16.58 -41.90
C PRO A 56 39.49 -15.39 -40.98
N THR A 57 40.66 -15.67 -40.44
CA THR A 57 41.51 -14.94 -39.50
C THR A 57 41.96 -13.58 -40.01
N ALA A 58 42.00 -12.53 -39.15
CA ALA A 58 43.00 -11.45 -39.28
C ALA A 58 43.17 -10.64 -37.98
N SER A 59 44.39 -10.70 -37.55
CA SER A 59 45.29 -9.62 -37.11
C SER A 59 44.93 -8.65 -35.99
N THR A 60 45.76 -8.68 -35.01
CA THR A 60 45.91 -7.87 -33.80
C THR A 60 46.24 -6.41 -34.06
N ARG A 61 45.61 -5.48 -33.32
CA ARG A 61 46.11 -4.13 -33.04
C ARG A 61 45.70 -3.71 -31.62
N PRO A 62 46.57 -3.00 -30.87
CA PRO A 62 46.42 -2.78 -29.45
C PRO A 62 45.41 -1.69 -29.10
N THR A 63 44.70 -1.89 -28.01
CA THR A 63 43.70 -1.05 -27.37
C THR A 63 44.32 0.15 -26.66
N PRO A 64 43.70 1.34 -26.70
CA PRO A 64 43.83 2.31 -25.62
C PRO A 64 42.74 2.07 -24.61
N SER A 65 43.15 1.91 -23.38
CA SER A 65 42.29 1.85 -22.18
C SER A 65 41.60 3.21 -21.99
N SER A 66 40.27 3.23 -22.13
CA SER A 66 39.45 4.31 -21.60
C SER A 66 38.42 3.69 -20.66
N THR A 67 38.64 3.91 -19.37
CA THR A 67 37.66 3.67 -18.32
C THR A 67 36.43 4.51 -18.60
N PRO A 68 35.21 3.90 -18.68
CA PRO A 68 34.00 4.68 -18.72
C PRO A 68 33.74 5.29 -17.33
N PRO A 69 33.14 6.48 -17.24
CA PRO A 69 32.74 7.03 -15.97
C PRO A 69 31.68 6.13 -15.35
N THR A 70 31.90 5.73 -14.11
CA THR A 70 30.91 5.03 -13.27
C THR A 70 29.69 5.89 -13.14
N SER A 71 28.61 5.51 -13.80
CA SER A 71 27.27 5.99 -13.51
C SER A 71 26.92 5.57 -12.08
N PRO A 72 26.27 6.44 -11.28
CA PRO A 72 25.80 6.02 -9.99
C PRO A 72 24.81 4.85 -10.16
N PRO A 73 24.78 3.87 -9.24
CA PRO A 73 23.90 2.74 -9.35
C PRO A 73 22.45 3.23 -9.33
N GLY A 74 21.76 3.07 -10.46
CA GLY A 74 20.32 3.19 -10.53
C GLY A 74 19.73 2.17 -9.57
N SER A 75 19.05 2.64 -8.53
CA SER A 75 18.31 1.81 -7.60
C SER A 75 17.16 1.13 -8.32
N GLY A 76 17.43 -0.03 -8.89
CA GLY A 76 16.39 -0.99 -9.26
C GLY A 76 15.76 -1.48 -7.96
N GLY A 77 14.58 -0.91 -7.61
CA GLY A 77 13.96 -1.07 -6.32
C GLY A 77 13.44 -2.47 -6.02
N GLY A 78 14.33 -3.38 -5.65
CA GLY A 78 13.96 -4.62 -4.97
C GLY A 78 13.42 -4.29 -3.57
N SER A 79 12.45 -5.09 -3.07
CA SER A 79 12.00 -4.92 -1.69
C SER A 79 13.13 -5.28 -0.73
N PRO A 80 13.24 -4.59 0.42
CA PRO A 80 14.22 -4.92 1.46
C PRO A 80 14.08 -6.38 1.92
N ALA A 81 15.17 -6.95 2.44
CA ALA A 81 15.13 -8.28 3.04
C ALA A 81 14.06 -8.33 4.16
N GLY A 82 13.24 -9.37 4.16
CA GLY A 82 12.14 -9.50 5.13
C GLY A 82 10.82 -8.86 4.72
N PHE A 83 10.71 -8.37 3.46
CA PHE A 83 9.47 -7.81 2.90
C PHE A 83 9.08 -8.51 1.61
N THR A 84 7.76 -8.56 1.35
CA THR A 84 7.23 -8.97 0.05
C THR A 84 7.42 -7.86 -0.99
N ALA A 85 7.17 -8.17 -2.28
CA ALA A 85 7.16 -7.16 -3.34
C ALA A 85 6.18 -6.01 -3.08
N ALA A 86 5.09 -6.25 -2.35
CA ALA A 86 4.12 -5.26 -1.91
C ALA A 86 4.50 -4.57 -0.59
N MET A 87 5.76 -4.64 -0.17
CA MET A 87 6.24 -4.04 1.10
C MET A 87 5.49 -4.54 2.34
N THR A 88 4.95 -5.75 2.30
CA THR A 88 4.38 -6.39 3.49
C THR A 88 5.51 -7.03 4.29
N PRO A 89 5.72 -6.67 5.57
CA PRO A 89 6.73 -7.31 6.39
C PRO A 89 6.36 -8.78 6.65
N ASN A 90 7.32 -9.69 6.48
CA ASN A 90 7.14 -11.12 6.72
C ASN A 90 6.77 -11.40 8.18
N SER A 91 7.23 -10.57 9.10
CA SER A 91 6.87 -10.60 10.51
C SER A 91 6.73 -9.17 11.05
N GLY A 92 5.87 -8.98 12.06
CA GLY A 92 5.62 -7.66 12.64
C GLY A 92 4.78 -6.75 11.74
N ALA A 93 4.90 -5.44 11.97
CA ALA A 93 4.18 -4.41 11.25
C ALA A 93 5.03 -3.13 11.10
N LEU A 94 4.73 -2.31 10.10
CA LEU A 94 5.28 -0.98 9.89
C LEU A 94 4.62 0.03 10.85
N TRP A 95 5.37 1.04 11.25
CA TRP A 95 4.92 2.06 12.20
C TRP A 95 5.06 3.45 11.60
N GLY A 96 4.00 4.24 11.61
CA GLY A 96 3.94 5.51 10.91
C GLY A 96 3.10 6.58 11.60
N THR A 97 3.12 7.77 11.02
CA THR A 97 2.35 8.91 11.49
C THR A 97 1.91 9.82 10.34
N SER A 98 0.77 10.47 10.49
CA SER A 98 0.43 11.68 9.76
C SER A 98 0.99 12.91 10.49
N LYS A 99 0.97 14.09 9.84
CA LYS A 99 1.50 15.34 10.41
C LYS A 99 2.92 15.17 10.96
N PHE A 100 3.79 14.65 10.10
CA PHE A 100 5.18 14.40 10.42
C PHE A 100 5.90 15.70 10.80
N ASP A 101 6.73 15.61 11.87
CA ASP A 101 7.64 16.65 12.32
C ASP A 101 8.91 16.00 12.88
N LYS A 102 10.09 16.50 12.50
CA LYS A 102 11.39 15.93 12.93
C LYS A 102 11.64 16.06 14.43
N GLY A 103 11.18 17.17 15.03
CA GLY A 103 11.36 17.39 16.48
C GLY A 103 10.52 16.42 17.30
N TRP A 104 9.33 16.11 16.83
CA TRP A 104 8.48 15.10 17.45
C TRP A 104 8.99 13.67 17.18
N GLU A 105 9.49 13.36 15.98
CA GLU A 105 10.13 12.07 15.70
C GLU A 105 11.35 11.82 16.60
N ALA A 106 12.16 12.86 16.87
CA ALA A 106 13.29 12.77 17.79
C ALA A 106 12.88 12.33 19.19
N GLN A 107 11.69 12.73 19.69
CA GLN A 107 11.16 12.29 20.97
C GLN A 107 10.80 10.79 20.98
N MET A 108 10.53 10.22 19.81
CA MET A 108 10.29 8.77 19.67
C MET A 108 11.57 7.95 19.71
N GLY A 109 12.72 8.58 19.43
CA GLY A 109 14.04 7.97 19.47
C GLY A 109 14.28 6.91 18.39
N ARG A 110 13.49 6.96 17.31
CA ARG A 110 13.68 6.23 16.05
C ARG A 110 12.90 6.91 14.93
N LYS A 111 13.23 6.59 13.68
CA LYS A 111 12.48 7.03 12.50
C LYS A 111 11.13 6.32 12.39
N PHE A 112 10.14 7.02 11.86
CA PHE A 112 8.92 6.38 11.38
C PHE A 112 9.19 5.64 10.07
N ASP A 113 8.61 4.45 9.93
CA ASP A 113 8.66 3.68 8.69
C ASP A 113 7.79 4.32 7.61
N ILE A 114 6.63 4.88 8.00
CA ILE A 114 5.65 5.48 7.09
C ILE A 114 5.37 6.93 7.49
N VAL A 115 5.37 7.82 6.50
CA VAL A 115 4.85 9.18 6.62
C VAL A 115 3.62 9.32 5.72
N HIS A 116 2.48 9.69 6.32
CA HIS A 116 1.21 9.85 5.62
C HIS A 116 0.99 11.31 5.23
N VAL A 117 0.72 11.54 3.95
CA VAL A 117 0.50 12.86 3.34
C VAL A 117 -0.76 12.87 2.48
N TYR A 118 -1.32 14.07 2.25
CA TYR A 118 -2.61 14.25 1.59
C TYR A 118 -2.47 15.24 0.43
N HIS A 119 -2.93 14.84 -0.75
CA HIS A 119 -2.90 15.64 -1.96
C HIS A 119 -4.26 15.74 -2.62
N GLN A 120 -4.59 16.93 -3.11
CA GLN A 120 -5.71 17.13 -4.00
C GLN A 120 -5.37 16.62 -5.42
N TRP A 121 -6.40 16.41 -6.25
CA TRP A 121 -6.26 15.85 -7.60
C TRP A 121 -5.22 16.57 -8.45
N SER A 122 -5.23 17.89 -8.42
CA SER A 122 -4.35 18.76 -9.21
C SER A 122 -2.94 18.97 -8.63
N HIS A 123 -2.67 18.46 -7.42
CA HIS A 123 -1.36 18.67 -6.79
C HIS A 123 -0.26 17.89 -7.50
N SER A 124 0.94 18.48 -7.51
CA SER A 124 2.16 17.82 -7.94
C SER A 124 2.86 17.19 -6.74
N PHE A 125 2.99 15.87 -6.75
CA PHE A 125 3.68 15.08 -5.73
C PHE A 125 4.52 13.94 -6.38
N PRO A 126 5.56 13.39 -5.71
CA PRO A 126 6.06 13.81 -4.40
C PRO A 126 6.69 15.20 -4.45
N THR A 127 6.45 15.99 -3.40
CA THR A 127 7.10 17.30 -3.17
C THR A 127 8.58 17.12 -2.84
N ALA A 128 9.34 18.22 -2.82
CA ALA A 128 10.76 18.19 -2.39
C ALA A 128 10.91 17.62 -0.97
N THR A 129 10.02 17.99 -0.04
CA THR A 129 10.00 17.47 1.34
C THR A 129 9.73 15.97 1.36
N GLU A 130 8.77 15.48 0.60
CA GLU A 130 8.45 14.05 0.51
C GLU A 130 9.58 13.24 -0.09
N ARG A 131 10.25 13.77 -1.13
CA ARG A 131 11.47 13.14 -1.68
C ARG A 131 12.60 13.06 -0.66
N ALA A 132 12.80 14.11 0.14
CA ALA A 132 13.79 14.10 1.20
C ALA A 132 13.46 13.07 2.29
N LEU A 133 12.19 12.92 2.66
CA LEU A 133 11.74 11.90 3.62
C LEU A 133 11.96 10.48 3.09
N ALA A 134 11.66 10.24 1.82
CA ALA A 134 11.90 8.95 1.17
C ALA A 134 13.40 8.63 1.06
N ALA A 135 14.23 9.63 0.71
CA ALA A 135 15.69 9.48 0.67
C ALA A 135 16.30 9.14 2.05
N GLU A 136 15.60 9.45 3.14
CA GLU A 136 15.96 9.02 4.49
C GLU A 136 15.49 7.57 4.80
N GLY A 137 14.90 6.86 3.84
CA GLY A 137 14.47 5.47 3.94
C GLY A 137 13.01 5.28 4.38
N ARG A 138 12.18 6.33 4.44
CA ARG A 138 10.76 6.21 4.82
C ARG A 138 9.89 5.90 3.61
N LEU A 139 8.84 5.11 3.83
CA LEU A 139 7.77 4.92 2.86
C LEU A 139 6.78 6.10 2.93
N LEU A 140 6.35 6.57 1.78
CA LEU A 140 5.25 7.54 1.72
C LEU A 140 3.92 6.78 1.63
N LEU A 141 2.93 7.16 2.43
CA LEU A 141 1.53 6.87 2.20
C LEU A 141 0.87 8.14 1.68
N ILE A 142 0.44 8.13 0.44
CA ILE A 142 -0.13 9.31 -0.22
C ILE A 142 -1.63 9.09 -0.41
N ASN A 143 -2.45 9.91 0.25
CA ASN A 143 -3.87 10.03 -0.08
C ASN A 143 -4.03 11.02 -1.23
N TRP A 144 -4.55 10.56 -2.37
CA TRP A 144 -4.81 11.36 -3.56
C TRP A 144 -6.31 11.52 -3.76
N LYS A 145 -6.86 12.66 -3.32
CA LYS A 145 -8.30 12.96 -3.41
C LYS A 145 -8.72 13.11 -4.87
N SER A 146 -9.80 12.46 -5.27
CA SER A 146 -10.34 12.57 -6.63
C SER A 146 -10.86 13.99 -6.95
N PRO A 147 -11.09 14.32 -8.23
CA PRO A 147 -11.55 15.66 -8.64
C PRO A 147 -13.05 15.93 -8.33
N GLY A 148 -13.66 15.20 -7.41
CA GLY A 148 -15.06 15.37 -7.02
C GLY A 148 -16.08 14.62 -7.88
N SER A 149 -15.67 13.93 -8.94
CA SER A 149 -16.56 13.10 -9.77
C SER A 149 -15.88 11.76 -10.12
N TRP A 150 -16.32 10.68 -9.51
CA TRP A 150 -15.85 9.33 -9.84
C TRP A 150 -16.27 8.90 -11.26
N PRO A 151 -17.50 9.21 -11.74
CA PRO A 151 -17.86 8.97 -13.15
C PRO A 151 -16.89 9.62 -14.14
N ALA A 152 -16.42 10.86 -13.88
CA ALA A 152 -15.47 11.54 -14.75
C ALA A 152 -14.09 10.87 -14.76
N VAL A 153 -13.64 10.31 -13.63
CA VAL A 153 -12.43 9.49 -13.59
C VAL A 153 -12.64 8.18 -14.32
N ALA A 154 -13.77 7.50 -14.09
CA ALA A 154 -14.08 6.19 -14.67
C ALA A 154 -14.22 6.21 -16.18
N ASN A 155 -14.78 7.29 -16.77
CA ASN A 155 -14.99 7.42 -18.21
C ASN A 155 -13.76 7.88 -19.01
N GLY A 156 -12.65 8.21 -18.32
CA GLY A 156 -11.39 8.61 -18.95
C GLY A 156 -11.16 10.11 -19.11
N SER A 157 -12.12 10.97 -18.72
CA SER A 157 -11.95 12.43 -18.80
C SER A 157 -10.74 12.94 -18.01
N GLN A 158 -10.21 12.12 -17.09
CA GLN A 158 -9.11 12.46 -16.22
C GLN A 158 -7.79 11.72 -16.58
N ASP A 159 -7.73 11.02 -17.70
CA ASP A 159 -6.57 10.20 -18.08
C ASP A 159 -5.27 10.99 -18.23
N ALA A 160 -5.34 12.23 -18.68
CA ALA A 160 -4.17 13.10 -18.79
C ALA A 160 -3.52 13.34 -17.41
N GLN A 161 -4.33 13.62 -16.40
CA GLN A 161 -3.85 13.82 -15.02
C GLN A 161 -3.33 12.50 -14.42
N ILE A 162 -4.02 11.40 -14.65
CA ILE A 162 -3.59 10.06 -14.21
C ILE A 162 -2.23 9.74 -14.81
N THR A 163 -2.07 9.90 -16.14
CA THR A 163 -0.81 9.62 -16.84
C THR A 163 0.32 10.51 -16.37
N THR A 164 0.06 11.82 -16.19
CA THR A 164 1.05 12.79 -15.68
C THR A 164 1.55 12.39 -14.28
N THR A 165 0.63 12.04 -13.39
CA THR A 165 0.96 11.63 -12.01
C THR A 165 1.69 10.30 -12.01
N ALA A 166 1.23 9.33 -12.80
CA ALA A 166 1.86 8.01 -12.92
C ALA A 166 3.31 8.11 -13.44
N ASN A 167 3.57 8.92 -14.47
CA ASN A 167 4.93 9.16 -14.97
C ASN A 167 5.83 9.81 -13.92
N ARG A 168 5.29 10.76 -13.13
CA ARG A 168 6.03 11.42 -12.05
C ARG A 168 6.38 10.45 -10.93
N LEU A 169 5.44 9.58 -10.52
CA LEU A 169 5.70 8.57 -9.51
C LEU A 169 6.62 7.46 -10.03
N LYS A 170 6.50 7.06 -11.29
CA LYS A 170 7.48 6.17 -11.93
C LYS A 170 8.89 6.76 -11.88
N ALA A 171 9.04 8.03 -12.25
CA ALA A 171 10.32 8.73 -12.22
C ALA A 171 10.87 8.97 -10.80
N PHE A 172 10.00 8.95 -9.80
CA PHE A 172 10.42 8.99 -8.39
C PHE A 172 11.20 7.72 -8.01
N GLY A 173 10.78 6.55 -8.48
CA GLY A 173 11.51 5.29 -8.41
C GLY A 173 11.34 4.52 -7.09
N ASP A 174 11.28 5.19 -5.95
CA ASP A 174 11.11 4.54 -4.66
C ASP A 174 9.68 3.97 -4.49
N LYS A 175 9.58 2.85 -3.78
CA LYS A 175 8.27 2.27 -3.44
C LYS A 175 7.48 3.18 -2.53
N LEU A 176 6.19 3.34 -2.83
CA LEU A 176 5.25 4.13 -2.05
C LEU A 176 3.85 3.51 -2.05
N PHE A 177 3.05 3.86 -1.07
CA PHE A 177 1.63 3.54 -1.00
C PHE A 177 0.79 4.69 -1.56
N LEU A 178 -0.17 4.39 -2.43
CA LEU A 178 -1.10 5.36 -3.00
C LEU A 178 -2.54 4.95 -2.72
N ALA A 179 -3.24 5.73 -1.90
CA ALA A 179 -4.66 5.59 -1.67
C ALA A 179 -5.41 6.59 -2.58
N PHE A 180 -6.15 6.07 -3.57
CA PHE A 180 -7.03 6.88 -4.38
C PHE A 180 -8.32 7.15 -3.60
N HIS A 181 -8.57 8.43 -3.28
CA HIS A 181 -9.77 8.90 -2.61
C HIS A 181 -10.14 8.06 -1.37
N HIS A 182 -9.34 8.23 -0.28
CA HIS A 182 -9.62 7.57 0.99
C HIS A 182 -11.00 7.92 1.54
N GLU A 183 -11.57 7.03 2.35
CA GLU A 183 -12.89 7.21 2.97
C GLU A 183 -13.99 7.63 1.96
N PRO A 184 -14.15 6.92 0.83
CA PRO A 184 -15.14 7.28 -0.20
C PRO A 184 -16.57 7.26 0.34
N GLU A 185 -16.82 6.55 1.44
CA GLU A 185 -18.13 6.47 2.10
C GLU A 185 -18.65 7.86 2.47
N ASN A 186 -17.77 8.83 2.76
CA ASN A 186 -18.14 10.22 3.07
C ASN A 186 -18.65 11.01 1.84
N ASP A 187 -18.32 10.57 0.63
CA ASP A 187 -18.56 11.30 -0.61
C ASP A 187 -19.58 10.61 -1.54
N ILE A 188 -20.19 9.50 -1.10
CA ILE A 188 -21.26 8.81 -1.84
C ILE A 188 -22.43 9.77 -2.08
N GLY A 189 -22.91 9.78 -3.32
CA GLY A 189 -23.91 10.74 -3.80
C GLY A 189 -23.28 12.02 -4.32
N ALA A 190 -22.40 12.65 -3.57
CA ALA A 190 -21.74 13.90 -3.96
C ALA A 190 -20.69 13.68 -5.06
N ALA A 191 -19.87 12.63 -4.94
CA ALA A 191 -18.82 12.30 -5.91
C ALA A 191 -19.26 11.22 -6.93
N GLY A 192 -20.29 10.44 -6.61
CA GLY A 192 -20.82 9.35 -7.44
C GLY A 192 -21.38 8.21 -6.59
N GLN A 193 -21.74 7.10 -7.23
CA GLN A 193 -22.21 5.91 -6.55
C GLN A 193 -21.05 4.96 -6.23
N PRO A 194 -21.21 3.99 -5.31
CA PRO A 194 -20.17 3.03 -4.95
C PRO A 194 -19.52 2.33 -6.15
N ALA A 195 -20.32 1.93 -7.15
CA ALA A 195 -19.80 1.30 -8.36
C ALA A 195 -18.97 2.26 -9.23
N ASP A 196 -19.25 3.57 -9.18
CA ASP A 196 -18.45 4.58 -9.89
C ASP A 196 -17.06 4.70 -9.25
N TYR A 197 -16.99 4.70 -7.92
CA TYR A 197 -15.72 4.68 -7.21
C TYR A 197 -14.87 3.47 -7.60
N ALA A 198 -15.45 2.28 -7.56
CA ALA A 198 -14.73 1.05 -7.93
C ALA A 198 -14.20 1.10 -9.37
N ARG A 199 -15.00 1.65 -10.33
CA ARG A 199 -14.55 1.85 -11.72
C ARG A 199 -13.46 2.91 -11.83
N ALA A 200 -13.59 4.02 -11.09
CA ALA A 200 -12.58 5.08 -11.05
C ALA A 200 -11.25 4.56 -10.48
N PHE A 201 -11.30 3.80 -9.38
CA PHE A 201 -10.11 3.18 -8.79
C PHE A 201 -9.39 2.28 -9.81
N ARG A 202 -10.14 1.39 -10.48
CA ARG A 202 -9.58 0.53 -11.55
C ARG A 202 -8.93 1.36 -12.66
N ARG A 203 -9.61 2.43 -13.11
CA ARG A 203 -9.06 3.32 -14.16
C ARG A 203 -7.74 3.95 -13.76
N VAL A 204 -7.62 4.41 -12.52
CA VAL A 204 -6.36 4.95 -11.98
C VAL A 204 -5.28 3.87 -12.02
N VAL A 205 -5.53 2.69 -11.48
CA VAL A 205 -4.55 1.58 -11.49
C VAL A 205 -4.12 1.21 -12.91
N ASP A 206 -5.07 1.09 -13.83
CA ASP A 206 -4.77 0.78 -15.24
C ASP A 206 -3.92 1.88 -15.90
N GLY A 207 -4.14 3.14 -15.55
CA GLY A 207 -3.32 4.27 -16.01
C GLY A 207 -1.88 4.16 -15.55
N PHE A 208 -1.65 3.79 -14.30
CA PHE A 208 -0.32 3.57 -13.74
C PHE A 208 0.37 2.34 -14.34
N ASN A 209 -0.37 1.25 -14.50
CA ASN A 209 0.15 0.03 -15.13
C ASN A 209 0.55 0.30 -16.60
N ARG A 210 -0.21 1.12 -17.32
CA ARG A 210 0.06 1.47 -18.73
C ARG A 210 1.41 2.16 -18.89
N VAL A 211 1.82 2.99 -17.94
CA VAL A 211 3.14 3.66 -17.98
C VAL A 211 4.25 2.85 -17.30
N GLY A 212 3.93 1.75 -16.64
CA GLY A 212 4.88 0.91 -15.91
C GLY A 212 5.38 1.58 -14.62
N ALA A 213 4.48 2.16 -13.82
CA ALA A 213 4.79 2.73 -12.52
C ALA A 213 4.73 1.64 -11.43
N ASP A 214 5.58 0.60 -11.54
CA ASP A 214 5.56 -0.63 -10.72
C ASP A 214 6.08 -0.41 -9.27
N ASN A 215 6.57 0.78 -8.98
CA ASN A 215 6.96 1.22 -7.65
C ASN A 215 5.77 1.72 -6.80
N VAL A 216 4.57 1.87 -7.39
CA VAL A 216 3.38 2.35 -6.69
C VAL A 216 2.54 1.16 -6.21
N LEU A 217 2.26 1.13 -4.91
CA LEU A 217 1.44 0.11 -4.26
C LEU A 217 0.06 0.70 -3.94
N PHE A 218 -0.98 0.14 -4.53
CA PHE A 218 -2.33 0.67 -4.40
C PHE A 218 -3.02 0.22 -3.12
N VAL A 219 -3.53 1.21 -2.39
CA VAL A 219 -4.22 1.03 -1.10
C VAL A 219 -5.70 1.37 -1.26
N TRP A 220 -6.57 0.40 -1.00
CA TRP A 220 -8.00 0.63 -0.89
C TRP A 220 -8.31 1.01 0.55
N ASN A 221 -8.56 2.31 0.81
CA ASN A 221 -8.68 2.88 2.15
C ASN A 221 -10.11 3.33 2.47
N MET A 222 -10.73 2.73 3.47
CA MET A 222 -12.11 2.88 3.89
C MET A 222 -12.21 3.49 5.30
N MET A 223 -13.36 4.03 5.67
CA MET A 223 -13.63 4.40 7.08
C MET A 223 -13.61 3.16 8.00
N GLY A 224 -13.99 2.01 7.49
CA GLY A 224 -14.08 0.77 8.26
C GLY A 224 -15.31 0.68 9.18
N PHE A 225 -16.32 1.51 8.99
CA PHE A 225 -17.56 1.49 9.77
C PHE A 225 -18.58 0.48 9.20
N VAL A 226 -18.37 -0.79 9.48
CA VAL A 226 -19.22 -1.90 8.97
C VAL A 226 -20.67 -1.77 9.37
N GLY A 227 -20.98 -1.30 10.60
CA GLY A 227 -22.35 -1.13 11.08
C GLY A 227 -23.20 -0.12 10.28
N GLY A 228 -22.56 0.77 9.51
CA GLY A 228 -23.25 1.74 8.66
C GLY A 228 -22.99 1.56 7.16
N HIS A 229 -21.90 0.89 6.78
CA HIS A 229 -21.46 0.81 5.39
C HIS A 229 -21.09 -0.62 4.94
N GLY A 230 -21.35 -1.65 5.78
CA GLY A 230 -20.95 -3.02 5.46
C GLY A 230 -21.50 -3.53 4.15
N ASP A 231 -22.73 -3.18 3.81
CA ASP A 231 -23.45 -3.64 2.62
C ASP A 231 -22.92 -2.99 1.33
N ILE A 232 -22.26 -1.82 1.40
CA ILE A 232 -21.74 -1.12 0.22
C ILE A 232 -20.29 -1.47 -0.08
N TYR A 233 -19.51 -1.99 0.88
CA TYR A 233 -18.10 -2.34 0.67
C TYR A 233 -17.86 -3.30 -0.50
N PRO A 234 -18.68 -4.35 -0.73
CA PRO A 234 -18.51 -5.21 -1.91
C PRO A 234 -18.62 -4.44 -3.23
N THR A 235 -19.45 -3.39 -3.29
CA THR A 235 -19.61 -2.55 -4.49
C THR A 235 -18.50 -1.50 -4.62
N LEU A 236 -17.95 -1.02 -3.50
CA LEU A 236 -16.79 -0.13 -3.46
C LEU A 236 -15.47 -0.85 -3.79
N TYR A 237 -15.40 -2.17 -3.57
CA TYR A 237 -14.17 -2.92 -3.75
C TYR A 237 -13.82 -3.08 -5.24
N PRO A 238 -12.64 -2.60 -5.68
CA PRO A 238 -12.28 -2.64 -7.10
C PRO A 238 -11.85 -4.03 -7.60
N GLY A 239 -11.65 -4.98 -6.69
CA GLY A 239 -11.18 -6.33 -6.98
C GLY A 239 -9.71 -6.55 -6.63
N ASP A 240 -9.37 -7.80 -6.29
CA ASP A 240 -8.05 -8.18 -5.75
C ASP A 240 -6.87 -7.77 -6.64
N GLN A 241 -7.04 -7.83 -7.97
CA GLN A 241 -5.99 -7.50 -8.93
C GLN A 241 -5.63 -6.01 -8.97
N TYR A 242 -6.47 -5.14 -8.39
CA TYR A 242 -6.28 -3.69 -8.35
C TYR A 242 -5.80 -3.18 -6.99
N VAL A 243 -5.72 -4.05 -5.98
CA VAL A 243 -5.43 -3.68 -4.60
C VAL A 243 -4.21 -4.44 -4.10
N ASP A 244 -3.19 -3.72 -3.64
CA ASP A 244 -2.03 -4.31 -2.95
C ASP A 244 -2.27 -4.43 -1.45
N TRP A 245 -2.89 -3.39 -0.86
CA TRP A 245 -3.22 -3.31 0.56
C TRP A 245 -4.66 -2.84 0.77
N ILE A 246 -5.30 -3.36 1.80
CA ILE A 246 -6.55 -2.80 2.32
C ILE A 246 -6.23 -1.97 3.56
N ALA A 247 -6.72 -0.73 3.57
CA ALA A 247 -6.59 0.14 4.73
C ALA A 247 -7.95 0.57 5.27
N TYR A 248 -7.95 0.96 6.54
CA TYR A 248 -9.12 1.56 7.18
C TYR A 248 -8.73 2.48 8.32
N ASP A 249 -9.67 3.35 8.72
CA ASP A 249 -9.45 4.49 9.59
C ASP A 249 -10.30 4.41 10.87
N PRO A 250 -10.03 3.44 11.79
CA PRO A 250 -10.81 3.27 13.00
C PRO A 250 -10.44 4.29 14.08
N TYR A 251 -11.41 5.08 14.52
CA TYR A 251 -11.25 6.05 15.61
C TYR A 251 -12.03 5.67 16.86
N ASN A 252 -11.46 5.94 18.02
CA ASN A 252 -12.19 5.93 19.27
C ASN A 252 -12.83 7.29 19.51
N TRP A 253 -14.08 7.46 19.07
CA TRP A 253 -14.79 8.73 19.07
C TRP A 253 -15.29 9.19 20.44
N TYR A 254 -14.98 8.45 21.53
CA TYR A 254 -15.38 8.88 22.87
C TYR A 254 -14.94 10.31 23.17
N GLY A 255 -15.90 11.13 23.65
CA GLY A 255 -15.67 12.53 23.99
C GLY A 255 -15.42 13.47 22.83
N CYS A 256 -15.42 12.96 21.58
CA CYS A 256 -15.34 13.75 20.35
C CYS A 256 -16.67 13.82 19.60
N LYS A 257 -17.47 12.77 19.72
CA LYS A 257 -18.85 12.73 19.22
C LYS A 257 -19.79 12.31 20.35
N ALA A 258 -20.94 12.95 20.44
CA ALA A 258 -21.95 12.64 21.47
C ALA A 258 -22.39 11.15 21.36
N GLY A 259 -22.67 10.53 22.50
CA GLY A 259 -23.15 9.16 22.56
C GLY A 259 -22.09 8.06 22.36
N HIS A 260 -20.86 8.42 21.94
CA HIS A 260 -19.80 7.43 21.77
C HIS A 260 -19.19 7.01 23.12
N LYS A 261 -19.05 5.68 23.30
CA LYS A 261 -18.45 5.07 24.51
C LYS A 261 -16.95 4.83 24.31
N VAL A 262 -16.23 4.71 25.43
CA VAL A 262 -14.83 4.23 25.42
C VAL A 262 -14.79 2.82 24.81
N ARG A 263 -13.88 2.60 23.88
CA ARG A 263 -13.66 1.30 23.22
C ARG A 263 -12.19 0.92 23.26
N SER A 264 -11.90 -0.36 23.42
CA SER A 264 -10.54 -0.89 23.29
C SER A 264 -10.07 -0.86 21.83
N PHE A 265 -8.77 -1.02 21.62
CA PHE A 265 -8.21 -1.18 20.26
C PHE A 265 -8.86 -2.36 19.53
N ALA A 266 -9.01 -3.49 20.21
CA ALA A 266 -9.66 -4.67 19.66
C ALA A 266 -11.11 -4.38 19.19
N GLN A 267 -11.87 -3.60 19.98
CA GLN A 267 -13.27 -3.28 19.67
C GLN A 267 -13.44 -2.36 18.47
N ILE A 268 -12.52 -1.38 18.27
CA ILE A 268 -12.63 -0.47 17.12
C ILE A 268 -12.13 -1.10 15.83
N THR A 269 -11.15 -2.00 15.92
CA THR A 269 -10.57 -2.64 14.74
C THR A 269 -11.31 -3.88 14.27
N LYS A 270 -12.03 -4.58 15.16
CA LYS A 270 -12.63 -5.88 14.87
C LYS A 270 -13.65 -5.88 13.72
N PRO A 271 -14.60 -4.95 13.61
CA PRO A 271 -15.66 -5.07 12.61
C PRO A 271 -15.14 -5.16 11.18
N PHE A 272 -14.25 -4.24 10.77
CA PHE A 272 -13.71 -4.24 9.41
C PHE A 272 -12.62 -5.31 9.23
N TYR A 273 -11.88 -5.63 10.28
CA TYR A 273 -10.94 -6.75 10.26
C TYR A 273 -11.63 -8.08 9.92
N ASP A 274 -12.76 -8.35 10.55
CA ASP A 274 -13.56 -9.56 10.29
C ASP A 274 -14.19 -9.51 8.90
N TRP A 275 -14.71 -8.34 8.49
CA TRP A 275 -15.25 -8.16 7.15
C TRP A 275 -14.18 -8.48 6.09
N THR A 276 -12.97 -7.97 6.25
CA THR A 276 -11.86 -8.25 5.31
C THR A 276 -11.41 -9.71 5.35
N ALA A 277 -11.53 -10.39 6.49
CA ALA A 277 -11.24 -11.82 6.58
C ALA A 277 -12.19 -12.66 5.74
N ALA A 278 -13.45 -12.22 5.64
CA ALA A 278 -14.47 -12.91 4.84
C ALA A 278 -14.40 -12.58 3.34
N HIS A 279 -13.97 -11.36 2.96
CA HIS A 279 -14.10 -10.87 1.58
C HIS A 279 -12.76 -10.73 0.84
N ALA A 280 -11.65 -10.55 1.55
CA ALA A 280 -10.31 -10.40 0.96
C ALA A 280 -9.22 -10.96 1.90
N PRO A 281 -9.25 -12.27 2.22
CA PRO A 281 -8.38 -12.87 3.24
C PRO A 281 -6.89 -12.80 2.91
N GLY A 282 -6.53 -12.72 1.63
CA GLY A 282 -5.14 -12.67 1.17
C GLY A 282 -4.48 -11.29 1.23
N LYS A 283 -5.22 -10.22 1.57
CA LYS A 283 -4.67 -8.87 1.57
C LYS A 283 -4.07 -8.50 2.93
N PRO A 284 -2.88 -7.87 2.95
CA PRO A 284 -2.37 -7.24 4.16
C PRO A 284 -3.23 -6.04 4.53
N LEU A 285 -3.38 -5.79 5.83
CA LEU A 285 -4.17 -4.68 6.34
C LEU A 285 -3.29 -3.56 6.89
N MET A 286 -3.76 -2.33 6.70
CA MET A 286 -3.17 -1.12 7.25
C MET A 286 -4.23 -0.34 8.05
N LEU A 287 -3.87 0.18 9.21
CA LEU A 287 -4.57 1.32 9.78
C LEU A 287 -3.92 2.57 9.18
N ALA A 288 -4.54 3.12 8.13
CA ALA A 288 -3.99 4.32 7.46
C ALA A 288 -4.19 5.57 8.33
N GLU A 289 -5.25 5.54 9.13
CA GLU A 289 -5.47 6.47 10.22
C GLU A 289 -6.03 5.70 11.42
N TYR A 290 -5.64 6.09 12.62
CA TYR A 290 -6.31 5.68 13.85
C TYR A 290 -5.99 6.71 14.95
N GLY A 291 -6.90 6.83 15.91
CA GLY A 291 -6.71 7.82 16.95
C GLY A 291 -7.70 7.68 18.10
N LEU A 292 -7.31 8.28 19.22
CA LEU A 292 -8.15 8.50 20.38
C LEU A 292 -7.69 9.75 21.14
N ARG A 293 -8.60 10.37 21.86
CA ARG A 293 -8.26 11.40 22.86
C ARG A 293 -7.89 10.75 24.19
N GLU A 294 -7.41 11.54 25.14
CA GLU A 294 -7.25 11.07 26.52
C GLU A 294 -8.58 10.56 27.07
N GLN A 295 -8.52 9.45 27.80
CA GLN A 295 -9.69 8.76 28.32
C GLN A 295 -10.04 9.27 29.73
N PRO A 296 -11.30 9.17 30.17
CA PRO A 296 -11.72 9.63 31.49
C PRO A 296 -11.10 8.76 32.59
N ALA A 297 -11.07 9.29 33.81
CA ALA A 297 -10.69 8.53 34.99
C ALA A 297 -11.55 7.27 35.12
N GLY A 298 -10.94 6.17 35.54
CA GLY A 298 -11.60 4.88 35.65
C GLY A 298 -11.66 4.06 34.34
N SER A 299 -11.24 4.65 33.21
CA SER A 299 -11.07 3.93 31.94
C SER A 299 -9.60 3.66 31.68
N PRO A 300 -9.26 2.65 30.84
CA PRO A 300 -7.88 2.49 30.38
C PRO A 300 -7.38 3.77 29.73
N SER A 301 -6.24 4.28 30.21
CA SER A 301 -5.65 5.52 29.67
C SER A 301 -5.26 5.36 28.20
N LYS A 302 -5.08 6.48 27.48
CA LYS A 302 -4.52 6.48 26.10
C LYS A 302 -3.19 5.73 26.02
N ALA A 303 -2.33 5.89 27.05
CA ALA A 303 -1.07 5.15 27.16
C ALA A 303 -1.28 3.63 27.27
N ALA A 304 -2.24 3.18 28.08
CA ALA A 304 -2.59 1.76 28.19
C ALA A 304 -3.16 1.22 26.88
N TRP A 305 -3.97 2.03 26.19
CA TRP A 305 -4.55 1.68 24.89
C TRP A 305 -3.46 1.49 23.80
N PHE A 306 -2.41 2.32 23.78
CA PHE A 306 -1.28 2.11 22.89
C PHE A 306 -0.57 0.78 23.16
N ARG A 307 -0.34 0.43 24.44
CA ARG A 307 0.29 -0.84 24.80
C ARG A 307 -0.61 -2.04 24.41
N ASP A 308 -1.92 -1.93 24.62
CA ASP A 308 -2.87 -2.96 24.19
C ASP A 308 -2.85 -3.13 22.67
N SER A 309 -2.70 -2.05 21.90
CA SER A 309 -2.62 -2.17 20.44
C SER A 309 -1.50 -3.11 19.99
N LEU A 310 -0.33 -3.02 20.59
CA LEU A 310 0.79 -3.92 20.29
C LEU A 310 0.47 -5.39 20.64
N VAL A 311 -0.20 -5.62 21.78
CA VAL A 311 -0.66 -6.97 22.16
C VAL A 311 -1.63 -7.52 21.11
N GLN A 312 -2.62 -6.71 20.72
CA GLN A 312 -3.62 -7.12 19.72
C GLN A 312 -3.01 -7.45 18.35
N LEU A 313 -2.04 -6.67 17.90
CA LEU A 313 -1.32 -6.92 16.64
C LEU A 313 -0.60 -8.26 16.65
N ARG A 314 -0.05 -8.65 17.81
CA ARG A 314 0.67 -9.91 17.96
C ARG A 314 -0.25 -11.13 18.06
N THR A 315 -1.47 -10.95 18.55
CA THR A 315 -2.33 -12.06 18.98
C THR A 315 -3.60 -12.22 18.16
N THR A 316 -4.33 -11.14 17.93
CA THR A 316 -5.68 -11.20 17.35
C THR A 316 -5.86 -10.38 16.07
N ARG A 317 -4.96 -9.47 15.78
CA ARG A 317 -4.99 -8.57 14.61
C ARG A 317 -3.77 -8.76 13.71
N THR A 318 -3.33 -9.98 13.57
CA THR A 318 -2.04 -10.38 12.94
C THR A 318 -1.93 -10.03 11.45
N ARG A 319 -3.07 -9.79 10.77
CA ARG A 319 -3.10 -9.32 9.38
C ARG A 319 -2.86 -7.82 9.25
N ILE A 320 -2.95 -7.04 10.34
CA ILE A 320 -2.56 -5.62 10.33
C ILE A 320 -1.04 -5.57 10.29
N LYS A 321 -0.51 -5.07 9.17
CA LYS A 321 0.92 -5.04 8.85
C LYS A 321 1.48 -3.61 8.80
N ALA A 322 0.63 -2.61 9.01
CA ALA A 322 1.02 -1.21 9.13
C ALA A 322 0.04 -0.44 10.02
N LEU A 323 0.58 0.48 10.82
CA LEU A 323 -0.18 1.39 11.67
C LEU A 323 0.33 2.81 11.45
N VAL A 324 -0.54 3.71 11.02
CA VAL A 324 -0.22 5.11 10.82
C VAL A 324 -1.12 5.96 11.73
N TYR A 325 -0.55 6.53 12.78
CA TYR A 325 -1.33 7.30 13.74
C TYR A 325 -1.69 8.68 13.20
N PHE A 326 -2.96 9.08 13.33
CA PHE A 326 -3.42 10.43 12.98
C PHE A 326 -3.07 11.43 14.08
N ASN A 327 -1.83 11.94 14.05
CA ASN A 327 -1.30 12.84 15.07
C ASN A 327 -1.72 14.31 14.81
N ASN A 328 -2.97 14.65 15.07
CA ASN A 328 -3.51 15.95 14.71
C ASN A 328 -4.50 16.50 15.76
N LEU A 329 -4.59 17.82 15.84
CA LEU A 329 -5.68 18.54 16.47
C LEU A 329 -6.64 18.97 15.35
N HIS A 330 -7.78 18.32 15.24
CA HIS A 330 -8.79 18.58 14.23
C HIS A 330 -10.18 18.69 14.88
N ASN A 331 -11.11 17.83 14.54
CA ASN A 331 -12.42 17.71 15.18
C ASN A 331 -12.36 17.07 16.59
N CYS A 332 -11.19 16.61 16.97
CA CYS A 332 -10.86 16.08 18.29
C CYS A 332 -9.36 16.22 18.55
N ASP A 333 -8.92 16.12 19.80
CA ASP A 333 -7.50 16.08 20.12
C ASP A 333 -6.94 14.67 19.99
N TRP A 334 -6.49 14.35 18.79
CA TRP A 334 -5.86 13.07 18.46
C TRP A 334 -4.36 13.04 18.79
N ARG A 335 -3.75 14.18 19.14
CA ARG A 335 -2.30 14.31 19.29
C ARG A 335 -1.76 13.31 20.31
N ILE A 336 -0.64 12.67 19.97
CA ILE A 336 0.10 11.77 20.88
C ILE A 336 0.66 12.60 22.05
N THR A 337 1.00 13.86 21.81
CA THR A 337 1.52 14.81 22.79
C THR A 337 0.46 15.35 23.76
N SER A 338 -0.74 14.78 23.80
CA SER A 338 -1.81 15.17 24.74
C SER A 338 -1.44 14.89 26.20
N SER A 339 -0.52 13.94 26.46
CA SER A 339 0.09 13.72 27.79
C SER A 339 1.49 13.09 27.66
N SER A 340 2.33 13.29 28.68
CA SER A 340 3.67 12.65 28.75
C SER A 340 3.58 11.12 28.78
N ALA A 341 2.56 10.58 29.44
CA ALA A 341 2.31 9.13 29.49
C ALA A 341 1.98 8.56 28.09
N SER A 342 1.20 9.31 27.28
CA SER A 342 0.86 8.91 25.90
C SER A 342 2.10 8.95 24.99
N VAL A 343 2.93 10.00 25.11
CA VAL A 343 4.22 10.10 24.40
C VAL A 343 5.12 8.92 24.75
N ALA A 344 5.29 8.63 26.04
CA ALA A 344 6.13 7.51 26.49
C ALA A 344 5.63 6.16 25.95
N ALA A 345 4.32 5.90 26.08
CA ALA A 345 3.73 4.64 25.60
C ALA A 345 3.84 4.48 24.08
N TYR A 346 3.60 5.55 23.31
CA TYR A 346 3.72 5.49 21.85
C TYR A 346 5.16 5.28 21.39
N ARG A 347 6.12 5.92 22.07
CA ARG A 347 7.56 5.70 21.87
C ARG A 347 7.94 4.25 22.19
N ASP A 348 7.45 3.72 23.31
CA ASP A 348 7.79 2.36 23.76
C ASP A 348 7.31 1.31 22.75
N ILE A 349 6.07 1.42 22.26
CA ILE A 349 5.57 0.50 21.23
C ILE A 349 6.34 0.66 19.91
N GLY A 350 6.68 1.89 19.50
CA GLY A 350 7.44 2.14 18.28
C GLY A 350 8.85 1.57 18.29
N ARG A 351 9.46 1.46 19.47
CA ARG A 351 10.79 0.84 19.66
C ARG A 351 10.76 -0.68 19.78
N ASP A 352 9.58 -1.25 19.93
CA ASP A 352 9.44 -2.70 20.00
C ASP A 352 9.87 -3.35 18.67
N PRO A 353 10.66 -4.43 18.68
CA PRO A 353 11.11 -5.09 17.46
C PRO A 353 9.97 -5.53 16.51
N PHE A 354 8.76 -5.73 17.03
CA PHE A 354 7.59 -6.06 16.23
C PHE A 354 7.17 -4.90 15.32
N LEU A 355 7.33 -3.64 15.76
CA LEU A 355 7.01 -2.43 14.99
C LEU A 355 8.26 -1.74 14.41
N ASN A 356 9.46 -2.20 14.76
CA ASN A 356 10.72 -1.68 14.24
C ASN A 356 11.24 -2.61 13.13
N ARG A 357 10.70 -2.48 11.92
CA ARG A 357 10.97 -3.42 10.81
C ARG A 357 11.80 -2.84 9.67
N LEU A 358 11.75 -1.54 9.46
CA LEU A 358 12.42 -0.89 8.34
C LEU A 358 13.73 -0.19 8.74
N HIS A 359 13.86 0.23 10.00
CA HIS A 359 15.03 0.97 10.52
C HIS A 359 15.69 0.31 11.70
#